data_cecdec47f64279d873590b9b82b7223b
#
_entry.id   cecdec47f64279d873590b9b82b7223b
#
_cell.length_a   1.000
_cell.length_b   1.000
_cell.length_c   1.000
_cell.angle_alpha   90.00
_cell.angle_beta   90.00
_cell.angle_gamma   90.00
#
_symmetry.space_group_name_H-M   'P 1'
#
loop_
_entity.id
_entity.type
_entity.pdbx_description
1 polymer ?
#
loop_
_entity_poly.entity_id
_entity_poly.type
_entity_poly.pdbx_seq_one_letter_code
_entity_poly.pdbx_strand_id
1 'polypeptide(L)'
;MAASNRNTIGKFGLLSMTFAAVFSFNNVINNNIHLGVASSPVFLVATIIYFIPFCLIIAEFVSLNRNSEAGVYAWVKSALGGRWAFITAYTYWFVNLFFFTALLPRVIAYASYAFLGYDYVFTPLTTAIISIFLFAFSTYISNSGAKLLGPMTSVTSSLMLLLTFSYIVLAGAAVLGGIEPADPINVQAMTPNFNWAFLGITAWIFQAAGGAESVAVYVNDVKGGSRAFVKVIIVSGLFIGVLYSVSSLLINVFVHRADLHFTGGTVQVFEGLSAHFGLPTVLMNRFVGIVSFTAMFGSLLMWTAAPVKIFFTEIPKGIFGEKTIRLNRHGVPTRAAWIQFFIVIPLMLIPTLGSSSVQDLMNTLINMTAAASMLPPLFIMLAYLNLRLKYDRVARDFKMGSRLQGIAIVSVLIAIFTVGFFASTFPTGASIMTIVFYNVGGLVVFLGYAWWKYNRYAKSLSAEARYHEDMPLARLALEAQEGAQAGQSVLTTPACNKPM
;
A
#
# COMPACT_ATOMS: atom_id res chain seq x y z
N MET A 1 -25.40 11.19 16.07
CA MET A 1 -24.20 11.17 15.20
C MET A 1 -24.42 12.17 14.10
N ALA A 2 -23.61 13.24 14.03
CA ALA A 2 -23.75 14.26 13.00
C ALA A 2 -23.50 13.62 11.64
N ALA A 3 -24.41 13.83 10.69
CA ALA A 3 -24.23 13.45 9.30
C ALA A 3 -22.95 14.11 8.80
N SER A 4 -21.87 13.34 8.69
CA SER A 4 -20.66 13.75 7.99
C SER A 4 -21.08 14.25 6.61
N ASN A 5 -20.55 15.38 6.20
CA ASN A 5 -20.77 15.97 4.88
C ASN A 5 -20.24 15.01 3.81
N ARG A 6 -21.01 13.97 3.49
CA ARG A 6 -20.70 12.98 2.46
C ARG A 6 -20.65 13.71 1.13
N ASN A 7 -19.68 13.42 0.28
CA ASN A 7 -19.41 14.03 -1.02
C ASN A 7 -18.51 15.29 -0.99
N THR A 8 -17.42 15.23 -0.23
CA THR A 8 -16.44 16.33 -0.16
C THR A 8 -15.31 16.17 -1.19
N ILE A 9 -14.97 14.94 -1.59
CA ILE A 9 -13.83 14.63 -2.46
C ILE A 9 -14.25 14.67 -3.93
N GLY A 10 -13.70 15.63 -4.69
CA GLY A 10 -13.87 15.67 -6.15
C GLY A 10 -13.00 14.65 -6.87
N LYS A 11 -13.24 14.44 -8.19
CA LYS A 11 -12.48 13.50 -9.02
C LYS A 11 -10.98 13.78 -9.01
N PHE A 12 -10.59 15.07 -9.12
CA PHE A 12 -9.18 15.46 -9.06
C PHE A 12 -8.56 15.21 -7.68
N GLY A 13 -9.28 15.48 -6.60
CA GLY A 13 -8.83 15.15 -5.25
C GLY A 13 -8.59 13.66 -5.05
N LEU A 14 -9.49 12.82 -5.57
CA LEU A 14 -9.32 11.36 -5.52
C LEU A 14 -8.11 10.89 -6.35
N LEU A 15 -7.91 11.45 -7.56
CA LEU A 15 -6.73 11.17 -8.39
C LEU A 15 -5.45 11.55 -7.65
N SER A 16 -5.40 12.74 -7.05
CA SER A 16 -4.24 13.22 -6.27
C SER A 16 -3.96 12.33 -5.06
N MET A 17 -5.00 11.91 -4.34
CA MET A 17 -4.86 10.99 -3.20
C MET A 17 -4.34 9.62 -3.65
N THR A 18 -4.84 9.09 -4.78
CA THR A 18 -4.36 7.83 -5.35
C THR A 18 -2.91 7.95 -5.78
N PHE A 19 -2.55 9.05 -6.42
CA PHE A 19 -1.18 9.34 -6.81
C PHE A 19 -0.25 9.41 -5.58
N ALA A 20 -0.64 10.14 -4.53
CA ALA A 20 0.13 10.24 -3.29
C ALA A 20 0.30 8.89 -2.57
N ALA A 21 -0.70 8.03 -2.66
CA ALA A 21 -0.68 6.72 -2.01
C ALA A 21 0.22 5.71 -2.75
N VAL A 22 0.28 5.79 -4.07
CA VAL A 22 0.89 4.77 -4.93
C VAL A 22 2.20 5.23 -5.53
N PHE A 23 2.25 6.45 -6.12
CA PHE A 23 3.43 6.90 -6.84
C PHE A 23 4.51 7.45 -5.90
N SER A 24 5.73 6.98 -6.09
CA SER A 24 6.93 7.56 -5.49
C SER A 24 8.10 7.46 -6.45
N PHE A 25 8.80 8.56 -6.70
CA PHE A 25 10.00 8.55 -7.52
C PHE A 25 11.09 7.65 -6.92
N ASN A 26 11.15 7.54 -5.59
CA ASN A 26 12.03 6.57 -4.92
C ASN A 26 11.70 5.11 -5.24
N ASN A 27 10.43 4.77 -5.51
CA ASN A 27 10.09 3.42 -5.95
C ASN A 27 10.63 3.15 -7.35
N VAL A 28 10.68 4.17 -8.23
CA VAL A 28 11.35 4.07 -9.54
C VAL A 28 12.83 3.76 -9.34
N ILE A 29 13.54 4.53 -8.50
CA ILE A 29 14.95 4.32 -8.18
C ILE A 29 15.19 2.91 -7.61
N ASN A 30 14.45 2.52 -6.57
CA ASN A 30 14.62 1.23 -5.90
C ASN A 30 14.49 0.05 -6.88
N ASN A 31 13.48 0.10 -7.76
CA ASN A 31 13.27 -0.98 -8.73
C ASN A 31 14.31 -0.92 -9.87
N ASN A 32 14.81 0.27 -10.21
CA ASN A 32 15.91 0.42 -11.16
C ASN A 32 17.23 -0.14 -10.63
N ILE A 33 17.55 0.04 -9.34
CA ILE A 33 18.72 -0.59 -8.71
C ILE A 33 18.71 -2.11 -8.92
N HIS A 34 17.53 -2.75 -8.83
CA HIS A 34 17.41 -4.19 -8.98
C HIS A 34 17.31 -4.67 -10.43
N LEU A 35 16.56 -3.97 -11.29
CA LEU A 35 16.22 -4.42 -12.64
C LEU A 35 16.82 -3.55 -13.75
N GLY A 36 17.38 -2.38 -13.43
CA GLY A 36 17.82 -1.41 -14.44
C GLY A 36 16.66 -1.01 -15.35
N VAL A 37 16.95 -0.82 -16.63
CA VAL A 37 15.99 -0.45 -17.67
C VAL A 37 14.84 -1.46 -17.83
N ALA A 38 15.06 -2.74 -17.48
CA ALA A 38 14.00 -3.76 -17.50
C ALA A 38 12.85 -3.48 -16.52
N SER A 39 13.04 -2.63 -15.52
CA SER A 39 11.95 -2.19 -14.63
C SER A 39 10.82 -1.47 -15.37
N SER A 40 11.12 -0.79 -16.47
CA SER A 40 10.14 -0.05 -17.30
C SER A 40 9.02 -0.95 -17.84
N PRO A 41 9.26 -1.96 -18.67
CA PRO A 41 8.22 -2.85 -19.15
C PRO A 41 7.57 -3.66 -18.02
N VAL A 42 8.32 -4.01 -16.97
CA VAL A 42 7.76 -4.76 -15.83
C VAL A 42 6.74 -3.92 -15.06
N PHE A 43 6.95 -2.61 -14.87
CA PHE A 43 5.94 -1.73 -14.28
C PHE A 43 4.67 -1.63 -15.13
N LEU A 44 4.81 -1.55 -16.45
CA LEU A 44 3.66 -1.50 -17.36
C LEU A 44 2.83 -2.79 -17.28
N VAL A 45 3.51 -3.93 -17.33
CA VAL A 45 2.89 -5.25 -17.19
C VAL A 45 2.23 -5.40 -15.82
N ALA A 46 2.92 -5.02 -14.73
CA ALA A 46 2.36 -5.06 -13.38
C ALA A 46 1.13 -4.16 -13.22
N THR A 47 1.11 -3.01 -13.90
CA THR A 47 -0.06 -2.13 -13.91
C THR A 47 -1.27 -2.81 -14.54
N ILE A 48 -1.09 -3.47 -15.68
CA ILE A 48 -2.19 -4.12 -16.42
C ILE A 48 -2.63 -5.41 -15.72
N ILE A 49 -1.68 -6.24 -15.29
CA ILE A 49 -1.99 -7.57 -14.74
C ILE A 49 -2.40 -7.50 -13.27
N TYR A 50 -1.81 -6.60 -12.47
CA TYR A 50 -2.04 -6.55 -11.02
C TYR A 50 -2.82 -5.30 -10.60
N PHE A 51 -2.28 -4.09 -10.83
CA PHE A 51 -2.82 -2.88 -10.21
C PHE A 51 -4.26 -2.61 -10.61
N ILE A 52 -4.58 -2.62 -11.91
CA ILE A 52 -5.95 -2.38 -12.39
C ILE A 52 -6.92 -3.45 -11.90
N PRO A 53 -6.67 -4.77 -12.08
CA PRO A 53 -7.56 -5.79 -11.55
C PRO A 53 -7.72 -5.73 -10.03
N PHE A 54 -6.67 -5.45 -9.28
CA PHE A 54 -6.74 -5.31 -7.82
C PHE A 54 -7.61 -4.11 -7.41
N CYS A 55 -7.49 -2.98 -8.10
CA CYS A 55 -8.39 -1.83 -7.91
C CYS A 55 -9.86 -2.18 -8.19
N LEU A 56 -10.14 -3.00 -9.21
CA LEU A 56 -11.50 -3.46 -9.51
C LEU A 56 -12.03 -4.41 -8.44
N ILE A 57 -11.20 -5.28 -7.87
CA ILE A 57 -11.54 -6.12 -6.71
C ILE A 57 -11.93 -5.25 -5.52
N ILE A 58 -11.11 -4.24 -5.20
CA ILE A 58 -11.38 -3.28 -4.13
C ILE A 58 -12.70 -2.55 -4.38
N ALA A 59 -12.91 -2.07 -5.60
CA ALA A 59 -14.15 -1.37 -5.98
C ALA A 59 -15.40 -2.24 -5.81
N GLU A 60 -15.31 -3.53 -6.12
CA GLU A 60 -16.40 -4.48 -5.91
C GLU A 60 -16.68 -4.69 -4.41
N PHE A 61 -15.64 -4.84 -3.58
CA PHE A 61 -15.81 -4.92 -2.12
C PHE A 61 -16.39 -3.64 -1.52
N VAL A 62 -15.95 -2.48 -2.00
CA VAL A 62 -16.50 -1.19 -1.57
C VAL A 62 -17.99 -1.10 -1.91
N SER A 63 -18.40 -1.55 -3.11
CA SER A 63 -19.79 -1.53 -3.51
C SER A 63 -20.67 -2.50 -2.70
N LEU A 64 -20.07 -3.56 -2.13
CA LEU A 64 -20.74 -4.50 -1.24
C LEU A 64 -20.85 -3.95 0.20
N ASN A 65 -19.85 -3.20 0.67
CA ASN A 65 -19.71 -2.77 2.07
C ASN A 65 -19.88 -1.24 2.22
N ARG A 66 -20.96 -0.66 1.68
CA ARG A 66 -21.21 0.79 1.62
C ARG A 66 -21.20 1.54 2.96
N ASN A 67 -21.48 0.85 4.05
CA ASN A 67 -21.57 1.44 5.39
C ASN A 67 -20.29 1.25 6.23
N SER A 68 -19.25 0.63 5.64
CA SER A 68 -17.97 0.41 6.31
C SER A 68 -17.06 1.62 6.19
N GLU A 69 -16.39 2.00 7.28
CA GLU A 69 -15.43 3.10 7.31
C GLU A 69 -13.96 2.66 7.15
N ALA A 70 -13.62 1.39 7.44
CA ALA A 70 -12.23 0.93 7.51
C ALA A 70 -11.79 0.01 6.37
N GLY A 71 -12.66 -0.31 5.44
CA GLY A 71 -12.31 -1.00 4.20
C GLY A 71 -11.83 -2.44 4.38
N VAL A 72 -10.55 -2.65 4.59
CA VAL A 72 -9.90 -3.99 4.54
C VAL A 72 -10.52 -5.01 5.47
N TYR A 73 -10.81 -4.63 6.73
CA TYR A 73 -11.46 -5.54 7.69
C TYR A 73 -12.85 -5.97 7.21
N ALA A 74 -13.70 -4.99 6.83
CA ALA A 74 -15.05 -5.27 6.38
C ALA A 74 -15.08 -6.09 5.08
N TRP A 75 -14.18 -5.81 4.13
CA TRP A 75 -14.10 -6.56 2.87
C TRP A 75 -13.80 -8.03 3.11
N VAL A 76 -12.79 -8.33 3.92
CA VAL A 76 -12.44 -9.72 4.22
C VAL A 76 -13.50 -10.39 5.11
N LYS A 77 -14.08 -9.67 6.08
CA LYS A 77 -15.18 -10.16 6.91
C LYS A 77 -16.39 -10.51 6.07
N SER A 78 -16.70 -9.72 5.05
CA SER A 78 -17.86 -9.99 4.18
C SER A 78 -17.77 -11.32 3.44
N ALA A 79 -16.57 -11.83 3.20
CA ALA A 79 -16.35 -13.05 2.43
C ALA A 79 -15.78 -14.22 3.23
N LEU A 80 -14.91 -13.97 4.23
CA LEU A 80 -14.19 -15.01 4.98
C LEU A 80 -14.49 -15.01 6.49
N GLY A 81 -15.27 -14.04 6.99
CA GLY A 81 -15.59 -13.91 8.41
C GLY A 81 -14.53 -13.17 9.24
N GLY A 82 -14.84 -12.96 10.54
CA GLY A 82 -14.09 -12.06 11.42
C GLY A 82 -12.66 -12.47 11.70
N ARG A 83 -12.39 -13.76 11.78
CA ARG A 83 -11.02 -14.27 12.02
C ARG A 83 -10.04 -13.85 10.93
N TRP A 84 -10.37 -14.12 9.68
CA TRP A 84 -9.52 -13.76 8.54
C TRP A 84 -9.46 -12.26 8.32
N ALA A 85 -10.56 -11.56 8.59
CA ALA A 85 -10.61 -10.11 8.57
C ALA A 85 -9.61 -9.50 9.57
N PHE A 86 -9.58 -10.02 10.80
CA PHE A 86 -8.64 -9.58 11.83
C PHE A 86 -7.18 -9.85 11.42
N ILE A 87 -6.88 -11.06 10.95
CA ILE A 87 -5.52 -11.42 10.52
C ILE A 87 -5.06 -10.52 9.39
N THR A 88 -5.92 -10.25 8.39
CA THR A 88 -5.58 -9.38 7.25
C THR A 88 -5.32 -7.93 7.70
N ALA A 89 -6.21 -7.36 8.49
CA ALA A 89 -6.06 -5.97 8.95
C ALA A 89 -4.85 -5.83 9.89
N TYR A 90 -4.59 -6.83 10.74
CA TYR A 90 -3.40 -6.89 11.59
C TYR A 90 -2.12 -6.96 10.75
N THR A 91 -2.09 -7.82 9.72
CA THR A 91 -0.95 -7.95 8.81
C THR A 91 -0.68 -6.64 8.11
N TYR A 92 -1.71 -5.97 7.62
CA TYR A 92 -1.59 -4.65 6.98
C TYR A 92 -0.94 -3.61 7.90
N TRP A 93 -1.40 -3.52 9.15
CA TRP A 93 -0.84 -2.60 10.13
C TRP A 93 0.60 -2.95 10.51
N PHE A 94 0.87 -4.21 10.81
CA PHE A 94 2.17 -4.66 11.33
C PHE A 94 3.30 -4.50 10.30
N VAL A 95 3.06 -4.83 9.04
CA VAL A 95 4.06 -4.68 7.97
C VAL A 95 4.52 -3.23 7.87
N ASN A 96 3.61 -2.28 8.06
CA ASN A 96 3.95 -0.86 8.00
C ASN A 96 4.83 -0.39 9.19
N LEU A 97 4.93 -1.13 10.29
CA LEU A 97 5.84 -0.77 11.39
C LEU A 97 7.31 -0.80 10.93
N PHE A 98 7.67 -1.78 10.11
CA PHE A 98 9.02 -1.89 9.56
C PHE A 98 9.29 -0.87 8.44
N PHE A 99 8.27 -0.47 7.71
CA PHE A 99 8.40 0.54 6.66
C PHE A 99 8.94 1.88 7.17
N PHE A 100 8.63 2.26 8.41
CA PHE A 100 9.13 3.51 9.01
C PHE A 100 10.64 3.52 9.18
N THR A 101 11.29 2.36 9.38
CA THR A 101 12.74 2.27 9.50
C THR A 101 13.47 2.66 8.22
N ALA A 102 12.83 2.48 7.06
CA ALA A 102 13.36 2.90 5.78
C ALA A 102 12.91 4.31 5.38
N LEU A 103 11.68 4.70 5.76
CA LEU A 103 11.10 5.99 5.35
C LEU A 103 11.73 7.16 6.07
N LEU A 104 11.91 7.07 7.40
CA LEU A 104 12.39 8.19 8.21
C LEU A 104 13.83 8.63 7.90
N PRO A 105 14.83 7.74 7.73
CA PRO A 105 16.16 8.13 7.28
C PRO A 105 16.14 8.85 5.92
N ARG A 106 15.25 8.46 5.00
CA ARG A 106 15.09 9.15 3.70
C ARG A 106 14.55 10.56 3.86
N VAL A 107 13.58 10.78 4.77
CA VAL A 107 13.08 12.14 5.09
C VAL A 107 14.24 13.01 5.55
N ILE A 108 15.13 12.48 6.40
CA ILE A 108 16.31 13.20 6.92
C ILE A 108 17.30 13.49 5.79
N ALA A 109 17.61 12.52 4.93
CA ALA A 109 18.51 12.70 3.80
C ALA A 109 18.00 13.79 2.85
N TYR A 110 16.70 13.78 2.48
CA TYR A 110 16.14 14.84 1.66
C TYR A 110 16.07 16.21 2.36
N ALA A 111 15.93 16.22 3.70
CA ALA A 111 16.08 17.47 4.46
C ALA A 111 17.51 18.03 4.34
N SER A 112 18.55 17.19 4.41
CA SER A 112 19.93 17.67 4.25
C SER A 112 20.17 18.22 2.86
N TYR A 113 19.70 17.58 1.80
CA TYR A 113 19.75 18.15 0.45
C TYR A 113 18.98 19.48 0.34
N ALA A 114 17.80 19.56 0.94
CA ALA A 114 16.97 20.77 0.91
C ALA A 114 17.68 21.98 1.55
N PHE A 115 18.29 21.80 2.72
CA PHE A 115 18.88 22.89 3.50
C PHE A 115 20.35 23.12 3.18
N LEU A 116 21.13 22.06 2.97
CA LEU A 116 22.58 22.15 2.77
C LEU A 116 22.97 22.08 1.28
N GLY A 117 22.18 21.40 0.44
CA GLY A 117 22.47 21.16 -0.97
C GLY A 117 23.35 19.93 -1.23
N TYR A 118 23.62 19.13 -0.20
CA TYR A 118 24.36 17.87 -0.27
C TYR A 118 23.86 16.89 0.80
N ASP A 119 24.20 15.61 0.65
CA ASP A 119 23.89 14.58 1.65
C ASP A 119 24.81 14.70 2.86
N TYR A 120 24.24 15.08 3.98
CA TYR A 120 24.96 15.07 5.25
C TYR A 120 24.67 13.75 5.99
N VAL A 121 25.66 12.88 6.03
CA VAL A 121 25.54 11.59 6.67
C VAL A 121 25.66 11.75 8.20
N PHE A 122 24.52 11.68 8.88
CA PHE A 122 24.48 11.68 10.34
C PHE A 122 24.94 10.32 10.89
N THR A 123 25.43 10.33 12.13
CA THR A 123 25.69 9.07 12.84
C THR A 123 24.39 8.27 13.01
N PRO A 124 24.45 6.93 13.11
CA PRO A 124 23.25 6.10 13.31
C PRO A 124 22.40 6.54 14.49
N LEU A 125 23.05 6.92 15.62
CA LEU A 125 22.35 7.41 16.82
C LEU A 125 21.64 8.75 16.55
N THR A 126 22.31 9.70 15.91
CA THR A 126 21.70 10.99 15.57
C THR A 126 20.52 10.80 14.61
N THR A 127 20.69 9.95 13.60
CA THR A 127 19.60 9.58 12.65
C THR A 127 18.41 8.98 13.41
N ALA A 128 18.64 8.07 14.36
CA ALA A 128 17.57 7.46 15.16
C ALA A 128 16.84 8.50 16.02
N ILE A 129 17.57 9.39 16.69
CA ILE A 129 16.99 10.45 17.53
C ILE A 129 16.13 11.39 16.69
N ILE A 130 16.65 11.89 15.55
CA ILE A 130 15.88 12.75 14.65
C ILE A 130 14.64 12.01 14.10
N SER A 131 14.79 10.74 13.74
CA SER A 131 13.68 9.88 13.28
C SER A 131 12.58 9.74 14.33
N ILE A 132 12.92 9.55 15.59
CA ILE A 132 11.97 9.46 16.70
C ILE A 132 11.19 10.79 16.86
N PHE A 133 11.87 11.93 16.81
CA PHE A 133 11.20 13.24 16.86
C PHE A 133 10.29 13.48 15.67
N LEU A 134 10.74 13.17 14.46
CA LEU A 134 9.92 13.28 13.23
C LEU A 134 8.69 12.38 13.30
N PHE A 135 8.84 11.15 13.81
CA PHE A 135 7.74 10.23 13.93
C PHE A 135 6.77 10.63 15.04
N ALA A 136 7.25 11.16 16.18
CA ALA A 136 6.40 11.75 17.22
C ALA A 136 5.56 12.92 16.64
N PHE A 137 6.21 13.81 15.91
CA PHE A 137 5.57 14.96 15.26
C PHE A 137 4.54 14.52 14.22
N SER A 138 4.91 13.55 13.37
CA SER A 138 3.99 12.94 12.40
C SER A 138 2.79 12.30 13.08
N THR A 139 3.00 11.54 14.17
CA THR A 139 1.92 10.93 14.96
C THR A 139 0.99 11.99 15.55
N TYR A 140 1.55 13.07 16.07
CA TYR A 140 0.75 14.19 16.62
C TYR A 140 -0.13 14.84 15.54
N ILE A 141 0.45 15.18 14.38
CA ILE A 141 -0.29 15.78 13.25
C ILE A 141 -1.35 14.82 12.71
N SER A 142 -1.01 13.53 12.56
CA SER A 142 -1.92 12.51 12.03
C SER A 142 -3.19 12.35 12.87
N ASN A 143 -3.11 12.66 14.17
CA ASN A 143 -4.28 12.67 15.06
C ASN A 143 -5.30 13.79 14.76
N SER A 144 -4.94 14.78 13.93
CA SER A 144 -5.87 15.82 13.44
C SER A 144 -6.79 15.33 12.30
N GLY A 145 -6.57 14.12 11.81
CA GLY A 145 -7.45 13.43 10.84
C GLY A 145 -7.37 13.97 9.40
N ALA A 146 -8.31 13.52 8.57
CA ALA A 146 -8.33 13.78 7.13
C ALA A 146 -8.40 15.26 6.74
N LYS A 147 -8.92 16.11 7.61
CA LYS A 147 -9.08 17.56 7.35
C LYS A 147 -7.74 18.27 7.12
N LEU A 148 -6.69 17.85 7.80
CA LEU A 148 -5.33 18.39 7.62
C LEU A 148 -4.53 17.57 6.61
N LEU A 149 -4.68 16.26 6.63
CA LEU A 149 -3.95 15.35 5.74
C LEU A 149 -4.32 15.56 4.27
N GLY A 150 -5.58 15.81 3.93
CA GLY A 150 -6.04 15.97 2.56
C GLY A 150 -5.35 17.11 1.79
N PRO A 151 -5.36 18.36 2.26
CA PRO A 151 -4.65 19.45 1.62
C PRO A 151 -3.13 19.21 1.53
N MET A 152 -2.52 18.69 2.60
CA MET A 152 -1.08 18.40 2.61
C MET A 152 -0.70 17.35 1.54
N THR A 153 -1.44 16.24 1.46
CA THR A 153 -1.20 15.22 0.44
C THR A 153 -1.42 15.75 -0.98
N SER A 154 -2.37 16.66 -1.20
CA SER A 154 -2.58 17.28 -2.52
C SER A 154 -1.41 18.15 -2.95
N VAL A 155 -0.85 18.96 -2.05
CA VAL A 155 0.32 19.79 -2.34
C VAL A 155 1.54 18.91 -2.63
N THR A 156 1.82 17.92 -1.76
CA THR A 156 2.97 17.03 -1.92
C THR A 156 2.89 16.21 -3.19
N SER A 157 1.70 15.73 -3.56
CA SER A 157 1.47 15.01 -4.81
C SER A 157 1.70 15.88 -6.04
N SER A 158 1.22 17.13 -6.02
CA SER A 158 1.40 18.06 -7.13
C SER A 158 2.86 18.41 -7.35
N LEU A 159 3.62 18.63 -6.26
CA LEU A 159 5.06 18.89 -6.34
C LEU A 159 5.84 17.68 -6.89
N MET A 160 5.52 16.47 -6.40
CA MET A 160 6.17 15.26 -6.89
C MET A 160 5.82 14.97 -8.36
N LEU A 161 4.58 15.24 -8.76
CA LEU A 161 4.15 15.13 -10.15
C LEU A 161 4.93 16.10 -11.05
N LEU A 162 5.03 17.37 -10.63
CA LEU A 162 5.79 18.38 -11.35
C LEU A 162 7.26 17.97 -11.49
N LEU A 163 7.90 17.51 -10.41
CA LEU A 163 9.28 17.03 -10.42
C LEU A 163 9.45 15.87 -11.41
N THR A 164 8.54 14.89 -11.37
CA THR A 164 8.58 13.72 -12.25
C THR A 164 8.42 14.11 -13.72
N PHE A 165 7.45 14.97 -14.03
CA PHE A 165 7.27 15.47 -15.40
C PHE A 165 8.46 16.27 -15.88
N SER A 166 9.02 17.16 -15.05
CA SER A 166 10.22 17.92 -15.39
C SER A 166 11.38 16.98 -15.73
N TYR A 167 11.56 15.93 -14.92
CA TYR A 167 12.58 14.91 -15.20
C TYR A 167 12.34 14.21 -16.53
N ILE A 168 11.14 13.71 -16.77
CA ILE A 168 10.78 12.99 -18.01
C ILE A 168 11.02 13.88 -19.24
N VAL A 169 10.58 15.14 -19.19
CA VAL A 169 10.74 16.08 -20.32
C VAL A 169 12.21 16.37 -20.59
N LEU A 170 12.99 16.69 -19.54
CA LEU A 170 14.38 17.05 -19.69
C LEU A 170 15.26 15.84 -20.06
N ALA A 171 15.05 14.68 -19.44
CA ALA A 171 15.78 13.47 -19.79
C ALA A 171 15.39 12.97 -21.20
N GLY A 172 14.11 13.06 -21.57
CA GLY A 172 13.67 12.78 -22.93
C GLY A 172 14.29 13.73 -23.97
N ALA A 173 14.37 15.03 -23.66
CA ALA A 173 15.03 16.02 -24.52
C ALA A 173 16.53 15.73 -24.68
N ALA A 174 17.21 15.31 -23.63
CA ALA A 174 18.62 14.92 -23.70
C ALA A 174 18.84 13.69 -24.60
N VAL A 175 17.98 12.68 -24.49
CA VAL A 175 18.02 11.48 -25.37
C VAL A 175 17.76 11.86 -26.82
N LEU A 176 16.76 12.70 -27.10
CA LEU A 176 16.48 13.21 -28.44
C LEU A 176 17.60 14.10 -28.96
N GLY A 177 18.33 14.77 -28.06
CA GLY A 177 19.54 15.58 -28.38
C GLY A 177 20.79 14.73 -28.65
N GLY A 178 20.69 13.39 -28.55
CA GLY A 178 21.78 12.48 -28.91
C GLY A 178 22.72 12.14 -27.75
N ILE A 179 22.32 12.35 -26.48
CA ILE A 179 23.11 11.86 -25.35
C ILE A 179 23.17 10.33 -25.39
N GLU A 180 24.35 9.78 -25.20
CA GLU A 180 24.50 8.34 -24.94
C GLU A 180 24.05 8.04 -23.52
N PRO A 181 22.99 7.21 -23.31
CA PRO A 181 22.54 6.84 -21.96
C PRO A 181 23.64 6.08 -21.21
N ALA A 182 23.77 6.31 -19.90
CA ALA A 182 24.72 5.64 -19.04
C ALA A 182 24.55 4.11 -19.07
N ASP A 183 23.30 3.64 -19.09
CA ASP A 183 22.98 2.24 -19.40
C ASP A 183 22.23 2.14 -20.74
N PRO A 184 22.52 1.12 -21.57
CA PRO A 184 21.94 1.02 -22.91
C PRO A 184 20.42 0.81 -22.85
N ILE A 185 19.68 1.61 -23.65
CA ILE A 185 18.23 1.47 -23.82
C ILE A 185 17.98 0.67 -25.10
N ASN A 186 17.94 -0.66 -24.97
CA ASN A 186 17.65 -1.56 -26.07
C ASN A 186 16.76 -2.74 -25.61
N VAL A 187 16.23 -3.52 -26.55
CA VAL A 187 15.32 -4.63 -26.26
C VAL A 187 15.94 -5.65 -25.32
N GLN A 188 17.24 -5.91 -25.43
CA GLN A 188 17.95 -6.86 -24.59
C GLN A 188 18.02 -6.37 -23.13
N ALA A 189 18.36 -5.09 -22.91
CA ALA A 189 18.41 -4.48 -21.59
C ALA A 189 17.00 -4.34 -20.94
N MET A 190 15.97 -4.19 -21.77
CA MET A 190 14.57 -4.10 -21.33
C MET A 190 13.94 -5.48 -21.03
N THR A 191 14.61 -6.58 -21.44
CA THR A 191 14.10 -7.93 -21.18
C THR A 191 14.63 -8.46 -19.86
N PRO A 192 13.78 -8.67 -18.84
CA PRO A 192 14.24 -9.20 -17.56
C PRO A 192 14.66 -10.66 -17.68
N ASN A 193 15.67 -11.05 -16.91
CA ASN A 193 16.04 -12.46 -16.77
C ASN A 193 15.01 -13.16 -15.89
N PHE A 194 14.15 -13.97 -16.49
CA PHE A 194 13.11 -14.74 -15.80
C PHE A 194 13.70 -15.88 -14.98
N ASN A 195 14.21 -15.58 -13.80
CA ASN A 195 14.75 -16.53 -12.85
C ASN A 195 14.12 -16.35 -11.46
N TRP A 196 14.52 -17.18 -10.50
CA TRP A 196 13.98 -17.13 -9.15
C TRP A 196 14.22 -15.77 -8.45
N ALA A 197 15.39 -15.16 -8.69
CA ALA A 197 15.70 -13.84 -8.15
C ALA A 197 14.76 -12.76 -8.71
N PHE A 198 14.46 -12.79 -10.03
CA PHE A 198 13.49 -11.88 -10.64
C PHE A 198 12.11 -12.03 -10.01
N LEU A 199 11.64 -13.27 -9.76
CA LEU A 199 10.35 -13.50 -9.11
C LEU A 199 10.31 -12.90 -7.69
N GLY A 200 11.42 -12.95 -6.95
CA GLY A 200 11.55 -12.27 -5.66
C GLY A 200 11.47 -10.74 -5.76
N ILE A 201 12.10 -10.16 -6.80
CA ILE A 201 12.06 -8.72 -7.05
C ILE A 201 10.65 -8.25 -7.43
N THR A 202 9.81 -9.09 -8.02
CA THR A 202 8.42 -8.72 -8.33
C THR A 202 7.63 -8.26 -7.10
N ALA A 203 8.00 -8.72 -5.89
CA ALA A 203 7.41 -8.24 -4.64
C ALA A 203 7.59 -6.73 -4.44
N TRP A 204 8.76 -6.20 -4.80
CA TRP A 204 9.05 -4.76 -4.74
C TRP A 204 8.21 -3.96 -5.73
N ILE A 205 8.00 -4.51 -6.94
CA ILE A 205 7.14 -3.88 -7.95
C ILE A 205 5.68 -3.90 -7.51
N PHE A 206 5.20 -5.01 -6.96
CA PHE A 206 3.83 -5.09 -6.45
C PHE A 206 3.64 -4.20 -5.22
N GLN A 207 4.62 -4.08 -4.35
CA GLN A 207 4.60 -3.12 -3.24
C GLN A 207 4.55 -1.68 -3.76
N ALA A 208 5.36 -1.34 -4.78
CA ALA A 208 5.35 -0.02 -5.39
C ALA A 208 4.02 0.31 -6.07
N ALA A 209 3.36 -0.69 -6.67
CA ALA A 209 2.03 -0.56 -7.28
C ALA A 209 0.88 -0.72 -6.27
N GLY A 210 1.16 -1.04 -4.99
CA GLY A 210 0.18 -1.14 -3.91
C GLY A 210 -0.24 0.23 -3.38
N GLY A 211 -1.27 0.26 -2.52
CA GLY A 211 -1.73 1.49 -1.84
C GLY A 211 -3.13 1.94 -2.25
N ALA A 212 -3.72 1.39 -3.32
CA ALA A 212 -5.08 1.71 -3.74
C ALA A 212 -6.11 1.40 -2.63
N GLU A 213 -5.85 0.40 -1.80
CA GLU A 213 -6.68 0.02 -0.65
C GLU A 213 -6.72 1.11 0.42
N SER A 214 -5.66 1.90 0.58
CA SER A 214 -5.63 3.01 1.53
C SER A 214 -6.53 4.17 1.12
N VAL A 215 -6.76 4.34 -0.18
CA VAL A 215 -7.63 5.39 -0.75
C VAL A 215 -9.08 4.94 -0.75
N ALA A 216 -9.35 3.65 -0.84
CA ALA A 216 -10.69 3.09 -0.90
C ALA A 216 -11.51 3.34 0.38
N VAL A 217 -10.87 3.57 1.52
CA VAL A 217 -11.56 3.96 2.77
C VAL A 217 -12.31 5.30 2.65
N TYR A 218 -12.03 6.09 1.62
CA TYR A 218 -12.66 7.38 1.37
C TYR A 218 -13.76 7.35 0.30
N VAL A 219 -14.14 6.16 -0.21
CA VAL A 219 -15.11 6.03 -1.31
C VAL A 219 -16.47 6.70 -0.99
N ASN A 220 -16.91 6.63 0.27
CA ASN A 220 -18.17 7.23 0.71
C ASN A 220 -18.12 8.76 0.72
N ASP A 221 -16.92 9.35 0.69
CA ASP A 221 -16.69 10.79 0.65
C ASP A 221 -16.52 11.31 -0.79
N VAL A 222 -16.49 10.42 -1.80
CA VAL A 222 -16.29 10.77 -3.21
C VAL A 222 -17.60 11.26 -3.84
N LYS A 223 -17.56 12.42 -4.49
CA LYS A 223 -18.68 12.94 -5.30
C LYS A 223 -19.00 11.98 -6.45
N GLY A 224 -20.21 11.43 -6.44
CA GLY A 224 -20.67 10.45 -7.42
C GLY A 224 -20.49 8.98 -6.99
N GLY A 225 -20.08 8.73 -5.74
CA GLY A 225 -20.06 7.40 -5.09
C GLY A 225 -19.14 6.38 -5.77
N SER A 226 -19.45 5.10 -5.58
CA SER A 226 -18.63 3.97 -6.05
C SER A 226 -18.36 3.98 -7.56
N ARG A 227 -19.32 4.41 -8.40
CA ARG A 227 -19.14 4.48 -9.85
C ARG A 227 -18.09 5.52 -10.27
N ALA A 228 -18.11 6.68 -9.62
CA ALA A 228 -17.11 7.73 -9.87
C ALA A 228 -15.73 7.28 -9.35
N PHE A 229 -15.70 6.65 -8.18
CA PHE A 229 -14.49 6.06 -7.60
C PHE A 229 -13.83 5.09 -8.56
N VAL A 230 -14.56 4.08 -9.08
CA VAL A 230 -14.05 3.09 -10.03
C VAL A 230 -13.42 3.74 -11.26
N LYS A 231 -14.11 4.71 -11.88
CA LYS A 231 -13.59 5.40 -13.07
C LYS A 231 -12.28 6.13 -12.77
N VAL A 232 -12.24 6.86 -11.66
CA VAL A 232 -11.03 7.63 -11.29
C VAL A 232 -9.87 6.70 -10.95
N ILE A 233 -10.12 5.61 -10.22
CA ILE A 233 -9.07 4.64 -9.86
C ILE A 233 -8.45 4.00 -11.10
N ILE A 234 -9.24 3.59 -12.09
CA ILE A 234 -8.73 3.01 -13.36
C ILE A 234 -7.85 4.03 -14.09
N VAL A 235 -8.35 5.28 -14.25
CA VAL A 235 -7.59 6.33 -14.91
C VAL A 235 -6.31 6.66 -14.14
N SER A 236 -6.38 6.74 -12.81
CA SER A 236 -5.21 6.95 -11.95
C SER A 236 -4.19 5.82 -12.10
N GLY A 237 -4.67 4.57 -12.12
CA GLY A 237 -3.81 3.40 -12.28
C GLY A 237 -3.04 3.40 -13.59
N LEU A 238 -3.74 3.63 -14.71
CA LEU A 238 -3.10 3.73 -16.03
C LEU A 238 -2.08 4.87 -16.05
N PHE A 239 -2.45 6.04 -15.56
CA PHE A 239 -1.58 7.20 -15.50
C PHE A 239 -0.31 6.93 -14.65
N ILE A 240 -0.46 6.36 -13.45
CA ILE A 240 0.65 6.01 -12.57
C ILE A 240 1.54 4.95 -13.20
N GLY A 241 0.95 3.93 -13.82
CA GLY A 241 1.71 2.87 -14.51
C GLY A 241 2.57 3.40 -15.66
N VAL A 242 2.02 4.32 -16.46
CA VAL A 242 2.78 4.99 -17.52
C VAL A 242 3.89 5.85 -16.93
N LEU A 243 3.63 6.60 -15.85
CA LEU A 243 4.67 7.40 -15.17
C LEU A 243 5.78 6.52 -14.62
N TYR A 244 5.46 5.41 -13.96
CA TYR A 244 6.46 4.47 -13.48
C TYR A 244 7.30 3.90 -14.63
N SER A 245 6.65 3.46 -15.71
CA SER A 245 7.33 2.88 -16.87
C SER A 245 8.26 3.88 -17.55
N VAL A 246 7.76 5.07 -17.89
CA VAL A 246 8.54 6.10 -18.57
C VAL A 246 9.67 6.64 -17.69
N SER A 247 9.38 6.90 -16.40
CA SER A 247 10.43 7.33 -15.46
C SER A 247 11.53 6.27 -15.34
N SER A 248 11.14 4.99 -15.19
CA SER A 248 12.10 3.88 -15.09
C SER A 248 12.99 3.76 -16.33
N LEU A 249 12.44 4.01 -17.51
CA LEU A 249 13.22 4.00 -18.76
C LEU A 249 14.30 5.08 -18.78
N LEU A 250 13.99 6.24 -18.22
CA LEU A 250 14.84 7.42 -18.30
C LEU A 250 15.83 7.58 -17.14
N ILE A 251 15.67 6.83 -16.04
CA ILE A 251 16.56 6.92 -14.85
C ILE A 251 18.02 6.69 -15.24
N ASN A 252 18.29 5.68 -16.06
CA ASN A 252 19.63 5.27 -16.44
C ASN A 252 20.22 6.08 -17.63
N VAL A 253 19.62 7.23 -17.97
CA VAL A 253 20.19 8.14 -18.97
C VAL A 253 21.44 8.84 -18.43
N PHE A 254 21.40 9.26 -17.15
CA PHE A 254 22.48 10.05 -16.55
C PHE A 254 23.31 9.29 -15.52
N VAL A 255 22.79 8.19 -14.95
CA VAL A 255 23.43 7.45 -13.86
C VAL A 255 23.39 5.96 -14.15
N HIS A 256 24.55 5.29 -14.04
CA HIS A 256 24.60 3.84 -14.14
C HIS A 256 23.80 3.19 -13.01
N ARG A 257 23.13 2.08 -13.32
CA ARG A 257 22.40 1.28 -12.35
C ARG A 257 23.23 0.94 -11.12
N ALA A 258 24.51 0.60 -11.30
CA ALA A 258 25.41 0.19 -10.22
C ALA A 258 25.73 1.33 -9.24
N ASP A 259 25.61 2.59 -9.67
CA ASP A 259 25.94 3.78 -8.89
C ASP A 259 24.70 4.40 -8.20
N LEU A 260 23.50 3.86 -8.45
CA LEU A 260 22.28 4.36 -7.84
C LEU A 260 22.20 4.01 -6.34
N HIS A 261 21.91 5.02 -5.52
CA HIS A 261 21.74 4.85 -4.07
C HIS A 261 20.27 4.83 -3.63
N PHE A 262 19.93 3.97 -2.69
CA PHE A 262 18.56 3.86 -2.14
C PHE A 262 18.06 5.13 -1.44
N THR A 263 18.93 5.90 -0.81
CA THR A 263 18.57 7.09 -0.04
C THR A 263 18.59 8.37 -0.86
N GLY A 264 19.61 8.56 -1.70
CA GLY A 264 19.85 9.81 -2.46
C GLY A 264 19.61 9.70 -3.97
N GLY A 265 19.19 8.53 -4.48
CA GLY A 265 19.11 8.28 -5.93
C GLY A 265 18.26 9.25 -6.71
N THR A 266 17.19 9.80 -6.13
CA THR A 266 16.42 10.87 -6.79
C THR A 266 17.28 12.09 -7.06
N VAL A 267 18.10 12.52 -6.09
CA VAL A 267 18.98 13.69 -6.28
C VAL A 267 20.08 13.36 -7.27
N GLN A 268 20.68 12.15 -7.20
CA GLN A 268 21.72 11.73 -8.14
C GLN A 268 21.32 11.85 -9.61
N VAL A 269 20.08 11.40 -9.96
CA VAL A 269 19.64 11.48 -11.36
C VAL A 269 19.41 12.92 -11.81
N PHE A 270 19.03 13.81 -10.89
CA PHE A 270 18.93 15.24 -11.17
C PHE A 270 20.29 15.95 -11.16
N GLU A 271 21.29 15.46 -10.43
CA GLU A 271 22.68 15.93 -10.53
C GLU A 271 23.25 15.62 -11.91
N GLY A 272 23.06 14.38 -12.42
CA GLY A 272 23.45 14.03 -13.76
C GLY A 272 22.76 14.88 -14.83
N LEU A 273 21.47 15.14 -14.66
CA LEU A 273 20.69 16.02 -15.54
C LEU A 273 21.23 17.46 -15.49
N SER A 274 21.50 18.00 -14.29
CA SER A 274 22.00 19.36 -14.15
C SER A 274 23.40 19.53 -14.76
N ALA A 275 24.27 18.53 -14.62
CA ALA A 275 25.58 18.50 -15.24
C ALA A 275 25.48 18.56 -16.78
N HIS A 276 24.56 17.80 -17.37
CA HIS A 276 24.34 17.78 -18.81
C HIS A 276 23.86 19.14 -19.36
N PHE A 277 22.95 19.82 -18.67
CA PHE A 277 22.41 21.12 -19.10
C PHE A 277 23.19 22.33 -18.57
N GLY A 278 24.34 22.14 -17.91
CA GLY A 278 25.13 23.22 -17.33
C GLY A 278 24.42 23.99 -16.20
N LEU A 279 23.47 23.34 -15.48
CA LEU A 279 22.76 23.99 -14.39
C LEU A 279 23.56 23.94 -13.09
N PRO A 280 23.41 24.90 -12.17
CA PRO A 280 24.11 24.89 -10.88
C PRO A 280 23.67 23.71 -10.02
N THR A 281 24.55 22.74 -9.82
CA THR A 281 24.23 21.45 -9.10
C THR A 281 23.69 21.69 -7.69
N VAL A 282 24.31 22.58 -6.91
CA VAL A 282 23.86 22.88 -5.53
C VAL A 282 22.43 23.44 -5.50
N LEU A 283 22.08 24.31 -6.47
CA LEU A 283 20.73 24.87 -6.56
C LEU A 283 19.72 23.77 -6.94
N MET A 284 20.09 22.90 -7.89
CA MET A 284 19.27 21.75 -8.29
C MET A 284 19.06 20.79 -7.11
N ASN A 285 20.11 20.46 -6.37
CA ASN A 285 20.04 19.60 -5.20
C ASN A 285 19.10 20.16 -4.13
N ARG A 286 19.18 21.46 -3.86
CA ARG A 286 18.25 22.12 -2.93
C ARG A 286 16.81 22.07 -3.44
N PHE A 287 16.58 22.37 -4.71
CA PHE A 287 15.24 22.31 -5.30
C PHE A 287 14.65 20.90 -5.23
N VAL A 288 15.38 19.89 -5.71
CA VAL A 288 14.96 18.48 -5.66
C VAL A 288 14.82 18.01 -4.22
N GLY A 289 15.73 18.42 -3.34
CA GLY A 289 15.69 18.16 -1.91
C GLY A 289 14.42 18.69 -1.25
N ILE A 290 14.04 19.95 -1.51
CA ILE A 290 12.81 20.57 -0.96
C ILE A 290 11.56 19.80 -1.43
N VAL A 291 11.48 19.52 -2.73
CA VAL A 291 10.32 18.80 -3.29
C VAL A 291 10.24 17.38 -2.72
N SER A 292 11.36 16.65 -2.71
CA SER A 292 11.41 15.28 -2.21
C SER A 292 11.18 15.20 -0.70
N PHE A 293 11.75 16.12 0.08
CA PHE A 293 11.49 16.24 1.52
C PHE A 293 10.01 16.45 1.80
N THR A 294 9.40 17.42 1.11
CA THR A 294 7.98 17.75 1.27
C THR A 294 7.11 16.53 0.92
N ALA A 295 7.39 15.86 -0.20
CA ALA A 295 6.68 14.68 -0.64
C ALA A 295 6.85 13.50 0.35
N MET A 296 8.07 13.23 0.81
CA MET A 296 8.35 12.17 1.78
C MET A 296 7.70 12.44 3.14
N PHE A 297 7.69 13.70 3.58
CA PHE A 297 7.01 14.08 4.81
C PHE A 297 5.50 13.93 4.70
N GLY A 298 4.89 14.30 3.57
CA GLY A 298 3.47 14.04 3.28
C GLY A 298 3.15 12.54 3.27
N SER A 299 4.01 11.73 2.67
CA SER A 299 3.91 10.27 2.69
C SER A 299 4.02 9.73 4.12
N LEU A 300 4.97 10.24 4.93
CA LEU A 300 5.12 9.86 6.33
C LEU A 300 3.82 10.11 7.13
N LEU A 301 3.20 11.27 6.95
CA LEU A 301 1.92 11.60 7.62
C LEU A 301 0.82 10.62 7.22
N MET A 302 0.72 10.29 5.94
CA MET A 302 -0.30 9.38 5.42
C MET A 302 -0.10 7.96 5.95
N TRP A 303 1.12 7.43 5.86
CA TRP A 303 1.44 6.08 6.33
C TRP A 303 1.44 5.95 7.86
N THR A 304 1.61 7.05 8.61
CA THR A 304 1.39 7.07 10.06
C THR A 304 -0.09 6.90 10.41
N ALA A 305 -1.01 7.50 9.65
CA ALA A 305 -2.44 7.50 9.94
C ALA A 305 -3.19 6.29 9.37
N ALA A 306 -2.95 5.95 8.09
CA ALA A 306 -3.78 5.00 7.35
C ALA A 306 -3.77 3.57 7.95
N PRO A 307 -2.62 2.93 8.25
CA PRO A 307 -2.60 1.59 8.80
C PRO A 307 -3.26 1.49 10.18
N VAL A 308 -3.08 2.50 11.02
CA VAL A 308 -3.72 2.59 12.34
C VAL A 308 -5.24 2.69 12.18
N LYS A 309 -5.70 3.52 11.26
CA LYS A 309 -7.14 3.66 10.97
C LYS A 309 -7.71 2.35 10.41
N ILE A 310 -7.07 1.76 9.41
CA ILE A 310 -7.50 0.49 8.78
C ILE A 310 -7.63 -0.62 9.82
N PHE A 311 -6.67 -0.73 10.74
CA PHE A 311 -6.69 -1.81 11.71
C PHE A 311 -7.62 -1.53 12.89
N PHE A 312 -7.48 -0.38 13.57
CA PHE A 312 -8.12 -0.13 14.86
C PHE A 312 -9.54 0.46 14.78
N THR A 313 -10.06 0.80 13.61
CA THR A 313 -11.40 1.42 13.50
C THR A 313 -12.53 0.38 13.52
N GLU A 314 -12.34 -0.78 12.89
CA GLU A 314 -13.42 -1.77 12.71
C GLU A 314 -13.21 -3.11 13.42
N ILE A 315 -12.04 -3.33 14.06
CA ILE A 315 -11.84 -4.55 14.82
C ILE A 315 -12.76 -4.58 16.05
N PRO A 316 -13.18 -5.79 16.50
CA PRO A 316 -14.02 -5.95 17.68
C PRO A 316 -13.38 -5.33 18.94
N LYS A 317 -14.19 -4.58 19.69
CA LYS A 317 -13.76 -3.81 20.87
C LYS A 317 -13.07 -4.66 21.95
N GLY A 318 -13.47 -5.93 22.07
CA GLY A 318 -12.93 -6.86 23.07
C GLY A 318 -11.48 -7.30 22.83
N ILE A 319 -10.93 -7.12 21.61
CA ILE A 319 -9.58 -7.64 21.28
C ILE A 319 -8.47 -6.83 21.96
N PHE A 320 -8.50 -5.50 21.85
CA PHE A 320 -7.47 -4.61 22.42
C PHE A 320 -8.01 -3.67 23.53
N GLY A 321 -9.28 -3.84 23.89
CA GLY A 321 -9.96 -3.02 24.87
C GLY A 321 -10.47 -1.68 24.29
N GLU A 322 -11.61 -1.22 24.79
CA GLU A 322 -12.34 -0.04 24.27
C GLU A 322 -11.50 1.25 24.27
N LYS A 323 -10.63 1.42 25.27
CA LYS A 323 -9.80 2.62 25.38
C LYS A 323 -8.81 2.77 24.22
N THR A 324 -8.30 1.66 23.67
CA THR A 324 -7.31 1.66 22.60
C THR A 324 -7.93 2.05 21.26
N ILE A 325 -9.14 1.56 21.00
CA ILE A 325 -9.83 1.76 19.72
C ILE A 325 -10.78 2.97 19.73
N ARG A 326 -10.88 3.68 20.84
CA ARG A 326 -11.72 4.88 20.97
C ARG A 326 -11.23 5.97 20.01
N LEU A 327 -12.13 6.39 19.13
CA LEU A 327 -11.87 7.45 18.17
C LEU A 327 -11.91 8.83 18.86
N ASN A 328 -11.04 9.73 18.45
CA ASN A 328 -11.09 11.13 18.83
C ASN A 328 -12.17 11.88 18.00
N ARG A 329 -12.32 13.19 18.22
CA ARG A 329 -13.26 14.04 17.47
C ARG A 329 -13.01 14.08 15.95
N HIS A 330 -11.85 13.64 15.50
CA HIS A 330 -11.45 13.60 14.09
C HIS A 330 -11.53 12.19 13.47
N GLY A 331 -12.10 11.21 14.20
CA GLY A 331 -12.24 9.83 13.72
C GLY A 331 -10.95 9.03 13.70
N VAL A 332 -9.95 9.40 14.54
CA VAL A 332 -8.66 8.72 14.63
C VAL A 332 -8.51 8.03 15.99
N PRO A 333 -8.07 6.76 16.06
CA PRO A 333 -7.79 6.05 17.31
C PRO A 333 -6.45 6.49 17.90
N THR A 334 -6.45 7.65 18.57
CA THR A 334 -5.24 8.32 19.07
C THR A 334 -4.35 7.45 19.94
N ARG A 335 -4.94 6.62 20.81
CA ARG A 335 -4.13 5.71 21.67
C ARG A 335 -3.41 4.66 20.86
N ALA A 336 -4.07 4.10 19.84
CA ALA A 336 -3.46 3.13 18.93
C ALA A 336 -2.31 3.76 18.12
N ALA A 337 -2.45 5.03 17.70
CA ALA A 337 -1.37 5.76 17.04
C ALA A 337 -0.13 5.93 17.93
N TRP A 338 -0.31 6.25 19.21
CA TRP A 338 0.81 6.33 20.15
C TRP A 338 1.39 4.96 20.49
N ILE A 339 0.58 3.90 20.58
CA ILE A 339 1.09 2.53 20.72
C ILE A 339 1.98 2.17 19.52
N GLN A 340 1.53 2.47 18.29
CA GLN A 340 2.35 2.30 17.10
C GLN A 340 3.69 3.04 17.23
N PHE A 341 3.69 4.30 17.66
CA PHE A 341 4.89 5.08 17.89
C PHE A 341 5.87 4.37 18.84
N PHE A 342 5.40 3.92 20.02
CA PHE A 342 6.26 3.23 20.99
C PHE A 342 6.78 1.88 20.49
N ILE A 343 6.03 1.16 19.63
CA ILE A 343 6.51 -0.10 19.04
C ILE A 343 7.61 0.17 18.00
N VAL A 344 7.54 1.28 17.26
CA VAL A 344 8.52 1.60 16.22
C VAL A 344 9.83 2.15 16.79
N ILE A 345 9.84 2.77 17.98
CA ILE A 345 11.08 3.28 18.60
C ILE A 345 12.19 2.22 18.69
N PRO A 346 11.98 1.02 19.27
CA PRO A 346 13.02 0.00 19.31
C PRO A 346 13.54 -0.37 17.90
N LEU A 347 12.67 -0.43 16.90
CA LEU A 347 13.07 -0.73 15.52
C LEU A 347 13.99 0.35 14.93
N MET A 348 13.78 1.63 15.30
CA MET A 348 14.65 2.74 14.88
C MET A 348 16.01 2.73 15.58
N LEU A 349 16.09 2.15 16.78
CA LEU A 349 17.34 2.06 17.55
C LEU A 349 18.22 0.89 17.11
N ILE A 350 17.70 -0.12 16.39
CA ILE A 350 18.48 -1.27 15.92
C ILE A 350 19.75 -0.84 15.17
N PRO A 351 19.72 0.13 14.21
CA PRO A 351 20.92 0.55 13.50
C PRO A 351 22.01 1.15 14.38
N THR A 352 21.68 1.57 15.60
CA THR A 352 22.65 2.17 16.54
C THR A 352 23.51 1.14 17.27
N LEU A 353 23.15 -0.14 17.21
CA LEU A 353 23.84 -1.24 17.89
C LEU A 353 25.18 -1.63 17.24
N GLY A 354 25.57 -0.95 16.16
CA GLY A 354 26.93 -0.68 15.71
C GLY A 354 27.82 -1.84 15.29
N SER A 355 27.52 -2.53 14.18
CA SER A 355 28.51 -3.29 13.42
C SER A 355 28.08 -3.41 11.96
N SER A 356 28.95 -3.93 11.06
CA SER A 356 28.57 -4.28 9.68
C SER A 356 27.34 -5.20 9.61
N SER A 357 27.10 -5.99 10.65
CA SER A 357 25.91 -6.83 10.83
C SER A 357 24.60 -6.04 10.97
N VAL A 358 24.64 -4.77 11.37
CA VAL A 358 23.45 -3.94 11.49
C VAL A 358 22.91 -3.50 10.13
N GLN A 359 23.81 -3.20 9.18
CA GLN A 359 23.39 -2.90 7.81
C GLN A 359 22.73 -4.13 7.18
N ASP A 360 23.28 -5.31 7.40
CA ASP A 360 22.71 -6.57 6.94
C ASP A 360 21.34 -6.85 7.60
N LEU A 361 21.22 -6.56 8.89
CA LEU A 361 19.94 -6.67 9.60
C LEU A 361 18.90 -5.69 9.03
N MET A 362 19.29 -4.44 8.77
CA MET A 362 18.39 -3.45 8.14
C MET A 362 17.94 -3.89 6.76
N ASN A 363 18.85 -4.36 5.92
CA ASN A 363 18.53 -4.89 4.59
C ASN A 363 17.59 -6.10 4.71
N THR A 364 17.82 -6.98 5.69
CA THR A 364 16.94 -8.12 5.97
C THR A 364 15.55 -7.67 6.38
N LEU A 365 15.43 -6.69 7.31
CA LEU A 365 14.13 -6.15 7.73
C LEU A 365 13.38 -5.48 6.58
N ILE A 366 14.07 -4.76 5.70
CA ILE A 366 13.48 -4.15 4.50
C ILE A 366 12.97 -5.23 3.55
N ASN A 367 13.76 -6.27 3.30
CA ASN A 367 13.37 -7.39 2.44
C ASN A 367 12.19 -8.19 3.02
N MET A 368 12.19 -8.45 4.33
CA MET A 368 11.06 -9.06 5.03
C MET A 368 9.78 -8.22 4.89
N THR A 369 9.92 -6.90 4.96
CA THR A 369 8.79 -5.98 4.76
C THR A 369 8.22 -6.12 3.37
N ALA A 370 9.05 -6.23 2.33
CA ALA A 370 8.61 -6.42 0.95
C ALA A 370 7.85 -7.75 0.79
N ALA A 371 8.39 -8.86 1.30
CA ALA A 371 7.71 -10.16 1.28
C ALA A 371 6.39 -10.12 2.07
N ALA A 372 6.42 -9.62 3.31
CA ALA A 372 5.25 -9.56 4.17
C ALA A 372 4.15 -8.62 3.63
N SER A 373 4.52 -7.57 2.89
CA SER A 373 3.56 -6.63 2.26
C SER A 373 2.67 -7.28 1.20
N MET A 374 3.06 -8.44 0.68
CA MET A 374 2.23 -9.20 -0.25
C MET A 374 1.07 -9.95 0.43
N LEU A 375 1.14 -10.18 1.75
CA LEU A 375 0.12 -10.94 2.47
C LEU A 375 -1.25 -10.25 2.55
N PRO A 376 -1.38 -8.96 2.88
CA PRO A 376 -2.69 -8.31 2.92
C PRO A 376 -3.42 -8.34 1.57
N PRO A 377 -2.81 -7.96 0.42
CA PRO A 377 -3.42 -8.14 -0.88
C PRO A 377 -3.81 -9.59 -1.18
N LEU A 378 -2.94 -10.55 -0.83
CA LEU A 378 -3.23 -11.98 -1.02
C LEU A 378 -4.49 -12.41 -0.26
N PHE A 379 -4.63 -12.01 1.02
CA PHE A 379 -5.84 -12.30 1.79
C PHE A 379 -7.09 -11.61 1.22
N ILE A 380 -6.97 -10.39 0.71
CA ILE A 380 -8.07 -9.69 0.02
C ILE A 380 -8.47 -10.44 -1.25
N MET A 381 -7.50 -10.94 -2.04
CA MET A 381 -7.76 -11.73 -3.25
C MET A 381 -8.42 -13.07 -2.90
N LEU A 382 -7.97 -13.76 -1.84
CA LEU A 382 -8.60 -15.00 -1.36
C LEU A 382 -10.04 -14.76 -0.88
N ALA A 383 -10.28 -13.63 -0.19
CA ALA A 383 -11.63 -13.22 0.19
C ALA A 383 -12.50 -12.97 -1.04
N TYR A 384 -11.94 -12.29 -2.06
CA TYR A 384 -12.65 -12.05 -3.32
C TYR A 384 -12.96 -13.33 -4.08
N LEU A 385 -12.01 -14.27 -4.14
CA LEU A 385 -12.25 -15.58 -4.74
C LEU A 385 -13.42 -16.28 -4.06
N ASN A 386 -13.44 -16.31 -2.73
CA ASN A 386 -14.54 -16.91 -1.96
C ASN A 386 -15.87 -16.18 -2.20
N LEU A 387 -15.85 -14.83 -2.28
CA LEU A 387 -17.04 -14.03 -2.63
C LEU A 387 -17.63 -14.45 -3.98
N ARG A 388 -16.77 -14.59 -5.01
CA ARG A 388 -17.20 -14.97 -6.38
C ARG A 388 -17.63 -16.44 -6.48
N LEU A 389 -17.01 -17.33 -5.71
CA LEU A 389 -17.37 -18.77 -5.70
C LEU A 389 -18.70 -19.03 -4.99
N LYS A 390 -18.90 -18.43 -3.80
CA LYS A 390 -20.03 -18.79 -2.92
C LYS A 390 -21.14 -17.74 -2.87
N TYR A 391 -20.81 -16.47 -3.00
CA TYR A 391 -21.73 -15.35 -2.72
C TYR A 391 -21.91 -14.41 -3.94
N ASP A 392 -21.75 -14.93 -5.17
CA ASP A 392 -21.87 -14.10 -6.39
C ASP A 392 -23.25 -13.48 -6.58
N ARG A 393 -24.31 -14.09 -6.01
CA ARG A 393 -25.71 -13.61 -6.10
C ARG A 393 -25.97 -12.39 -5.22
N VAL A 394 -25.17 -12.13 -4.20
CA VAL A 394 -25.37 -10.99 -3.30
C VAL A 394 -25.33 -9.69 -4.10
N ALA A 395 -26.35 -8.86 -3.89
CA ALA A 395 -26.52 -7.59 -4.62
C ALA A 395 -25.39 -6.60 -4.30
N ARG A 396 -24.82 -5.99 -5.33
CA ARG A 396 -23.79 -4.97 -5.26
C ARG A 396 -23.80 -4.09 -6.52
N ASP A 397 -23.43 -2.81 -6.38
CA ASP A 397 -23.52 -1.85 -7.49
C ASP A 397 -22.52 -2.07 -8.59
N PHE A 398 -21.38 -2.65 -8.27
CA PHE A 398 -20.29 -2.91 -9.19
C PHE A 398 -19.82 -4.36 -9.08
N LYS A 399 -19.66 -5.01 -10.23
CA LYS A 399 -19.06 -6.34 -10.38
C LYS A 399 -17.95 -6.28 -11.42
N MET A 400 -16.81 -6.85 -11.14
CA MET A 400 -15.72 -7.00 -12.11
C MET A 400 -16.05 -8.12 -13.10
N GLY A 401 -16.74 -7.79 -14.19
CA GLY A 401 -17.13 -8.74 -15.23
C GLY A 401 -18.08 -9.85 -14.77
N SER A 402 -18.15 -10.93 -15.55
CA SER A 402 -18.91 -12.13 -15.21
C SER A 402 -18.29 -12.89 -14.04
N ARG A 403 -19.03 -13.84 -13.43
CA ARG A 403 -18.53 -14.69 -12.35
C ARG A 403 -17.25 -15.42 -12.75
N LEU A 404 -17.22 -16.02 -13.94
CA LEU A 404 -16.06 -16.78 -14.43
C LEU A 404 -14.84 -15.88 -14.66
N GLN A 405 -15.05 -14.69 -15.25
CA GLN A 405 -13.98 -13.72 -15.46
C GLN A 405 -13.38 -13.25 -14.14
N GLY A 406 -14.21 -12.92 -13.13
CA GLY A 406 -13.74 -12.53 -11.81
C GLY A 406 -12.94 -13.64 -11.13
N ILE A 407 -13.38 -14.90 -11.22
CA ILE A 407 -12.66 -16.06 -10.68
C ILE A 407 -11.33 -16.26 -11.41
N ALA A 408 -11.33 -16.23 -12.76
CA ALA A 408 -10.12 -16.44 -13.54
C ALA A 408 -9.05 -15.37 -13.24
N ILE A 409 -9.43 -14.09 -13.26
CA ILE A 409 -8.51 -12.97 -12.99
C ILE A 409 -7.91 -13.09 -11.60
N VAL A 410 -8.75 -13.29 -10.56
CA VAL A 410 -8.23 -13.36 -9.18
C VAL A 410 -7.38 -14.62 -8.95
N SER A 411 -7.68 -15.74 -9.60
CA SER A 411 -6.88 -16.96 -9.49
C SER A 411 -5.47 -16.77 -10.07
N VAL A 412 -5.36 -16.09 -11.21
CA VAL A 412 -4.06 -15.70 -11.79
C VAL A 412 -3.29 -14.77 -10.84
N LEU A 413 -3.96 -13.78 -10.26
CA LEU A 413 -3.33 -12.87 -9.29
C LEU A 413 -2.84 -13.61 -8.04
N ILE A 414 -3.65 -14.52 -7.49
CA ILE A 414 -3.26 -15.34 -6.34
C ILE A 414 -2.03 -16.18 -6.67
N ALA A 415 -1.99 -16.81 -7.86
CA ALA A 415 -0.83 -17.59 -8.29
C ALA A 415 0.45 -16.73 -8.38
N ILE A 416 0.37 -15.57 -9.03
CA ILE A 416 1.50 -14.64 -9.17
C ILE A 416 1.98 -14.16 -7.80
N PHE A 417 1.06 -13.75 -6.92
CA PHE A 417 1.40 -13.28 -5.57
C PHE A 417 1.98 -14.39 -4.69
N THR A 418 1.46 -15.59 -4.80
CA THR A 418 1.99 -16.76 -4.07
C THR A 418 3.41 -17.08 -4.49
N VAL A 419 3.68 -17.12 -5.80
CA VAL A 419 5.03 -17.34 -6.33
C VAL A 419 5.98 -16.21 -5.91
N GLY A 420 5.59 -14.95 -6.07
CA GLY A 420 6.39 -13.81 -5.65
C GLY A 420 6.67 -13.80 -4.15
N PHE A 421 5.67 -14.14 -3.32
CA PHE A 421 5.83 -14.27 -1.87
C PHE A 421 6.85 -15.34 -1.49
N PHE A 422 6.75 -16.54 -2.09
CA PHE A 422 7.73 -17.59 -1.83
C PHE A 422 9.13 -17.23 -2.33
N ALA A 423 9.24 -16.64 -3.51
CA ALA A 423 10.52 -16.21 -4.06
C ALA A 423 11.19 -15.12 -3.21
N SER A 424 10.41 -14.19 -2.64
CA SER A 424 10.91 -13.17 -1.71
C SER A 424 11.27 -13.73 -0.34
N THR A 425 10.51 -14.74 0.12
CA THR A 425 10.76 -15.40 1.42
C THR A 425 12.00 -16.30 1.37
N PHE A 426 12.26 -16.92 0.22
CA PHE A 426 13.38 -17.82 -0.04
C PHE A 426 14.34 -17.29 -1.12
N PRO A 427 14.98 -16.11 -0.89
CA PRO A 427 15.85 -15.50 -1.90
C PRO A 427 17.10 -16.35 -2.16
N THR A 428 17.56 -16.34 -3.40
CA THR A 428 18.80 -17.02 -3.80
C THR A 428 20.00 -16.39 -3.09
N GLY A 429 20.90 -17.24 -2.56
CA GLY A 429 22.14 -16.81 -1.90
C GLY A 429 21.99 -16.37 -0.44
N ALA A 430 20.76 -16.34 0.11
CA ALA A 430 20.57 -16.07 1.52
C ALA A 430 21.02 -17.26 2.38
N SER A 431 21.57 -16.97 3.58
CA SER A 431 21.92 -18.03 4.52
C SER A 431 20.67 -18.76 5.03
N ILE A 432 20.80 -20.06 5.32
CA ILE A 432 19.70 -20.85 5.91
C ILE A 432 19.20 -20.19 7.20
N MET A 433 20.09 -19.62 8.00
CA MET A 433 19.75 -18.91 9.23
C MET A 433 18.88 -17.70 8.95
N THR A 434 19.18 -16.88 7.94
CA THR A 434 18.37 -15.75 7.50
C THR A 434 16.97 -16.20 7.08
N ILE A 435 16.89 -17.25 6.27
CA ILE A 435 15.60 -17.77 5.79
C ILE A 435 14.76 -18.32 6.95
N VAL A 436 15.32 -19.20 7.79
CA VAL A 436 14.57 -19.89 8.85
C VAL A 436 14.19 -18.94 9.98
N PHE A 437 15.13 -18.15 10.50
CA PHE A 437 14.85 -17.32 11.68
C PHE A 437 14.20 -16.00 11.34
N TYR A 438 14.64 -15.31 10.29
CA TYR A 438 14.09 -13.99 9.96
C TYR A 438 12.87 -14.11 9.05
N ASN A 439 12.98 -14.73 7.88
CA ASN A 439 11.87 -14.73 6.93
C ASN A 439 10.73 -15.62 7.41
N VAL A 440 10.97 -16.90 7.66
CA VAL A 440 9.92 -17.85 8.05
C VAL A 440 9.56 -17.71 9.52
N GLY A 441 10.55 -17.68 10.41
CA GLY A 441 10.33 -17.56 11.87
C GLY A 441 9.62 -16.26 12.24
N GLY A 442 10.04 -15.15 11.64
CA GLY A 442 9.37 -13.86 11.81
C GLY A 442 7.90 -13.91 11.41
N LEU A 443 7.58 -14.47 10.23
CA LEU A 443 6.21 -14.64 9.75
C LEU A 443 5.37 -15.54 10.66
N VAL A 444 5.93 -16.67 11.12
CA VAL A 444 5.25 -17.63 12.01
C VAL A 444 4.91 -16.98 13.34
N VAL A 445 5.86 -16.30 13.96
CA VAL A 445 5.63 -15.58 15.23
C VAL A 445 4.56 -14.51 15.05
N PHE A 446 4.65 -13.74 14.00
CA PHE A 446 3.78 -12.64 13.67
C PHE A 446 2.33 -13.09 13.39
N LEU A 447 2.13 -14.03 12.46
CA LEU A 447 0.79 -14.57 12.16
C LEU A 447 0.26 -15.41 13.33
N GLY A 448 1.14 -16.13 14.03
CA GLY A 448 0.81 -16.90 15.23
C GLY A 448 0.29 -16.00 16.35
N TYR A 449 0.90 -14.82 16.57
CA TYR A 449 0.38 -13.85 17.54
C TYR A 449 -1.02 -13.34 17.15
N ALA A 450 -1.25 -12.98 15.88
CA ALA A 450 -2.55 -12.56 15.41
C ALA A 450 -3.61 -13.64 15.63
N TRP A 451 -3.28 -14.87 15.24
CA TRP A 451 -4.14 -16.04 15.45
C TRP A 451 -4.46 -16.30 16.92
N TRP A 452 -3.43 -16.29 17.78
CA TRP A 452 -3.60 -16.47 19.24
C TRP A 452 -4.47 -15.35 19.83
N LYS A 453 -4.22 -14.11 19.46
CA LYS A 453 -4.96 -12.95 19.99
C LYS A 453 -6.43 -13.00 19.63
N TYR A 454 -6.75 -13.33 18.38
CA TYR A 454 -8.12 -13.50 17.94
C TYR A 454 -8.80 -14.69 18.63
N ASN A 455 -8.13 -15.83 18.72
CA ASN A 455 -8.70 -17.01 19.39
C ASN A 455 -8.99 -16.76 20.88
N ARG A 456 -8.15 -16.00 21.57
CA ARG A 456 -8.40 -15.59 22.95
C ARG A 456 -9.66 -14.74 23.06
N TYR A 457 -9.85 -13.80 22.14
CA TYR A 457 -11.08 -13.01 22.04
C TYR A 457 -12.29 -13.89 21.72
N ALA A 458 -12.20 -14.75 20.70
CA ALA A 458 -13.29 -15.63 20.29
C ALA A 458 -13.74 -16.59 21.41
N LYS A 459 -12.81 -17.04 22.28
CA LYS A 459 -13.13 -17.84 23.48
C LYS A 459 -13.89 -17.06 24.56
N SER A 460 -13.81 -15.74 24.58
CA SER A 460 -14.55 -14.90 25.54
C SER A 460 -15.98 -14.60 25.09
N LEU A 461 -16.35 -14.96 23.87
CA LEU A 461 -17.70 -14.79 23.32
C LEU A 461 -18.59 -15.99 23.64
N SER A 462 -19.90 -15.76 23.76
CA SER A 462 -20.87 -16.84 23.72
C SER A 462 -20.80 -17.60 22.39
N ALA A 463 -21.31 -18.86 22.36
CA ALA A 463 -21.28 -19.67 21.13
C ALA A 463 -22.00 -18.98 19.97
N GLU A 464 -23.14 -18.35 20.26
CA GLU A 464 -23.93 -17.59 19.27
C GLU A 464 -23.19 -16.35 18.76
N ALA A 465 -22.62 -15.52 19.67
CA ALA A 465 -21.86 -14.35 19.30
C ALA A 465 -20.61 -14.70 18.49
N ARG A 466 -19.94 -15.80 18.83
CA ARG A 466 -18.80 -16.31 18.08
C ARG A 466 -19.21 -16.79 16.67
N TYR A 467 -20.34 -17.49 16.56
CA TYR A 467 -20.87 -17.92 15.27
C TYR A 467 -21.13 -16.73 14.36
N HIS A 468 -21.82 -15.68 14.86
CA HIS A 468 -22.07 -14.44 14.10
C HIS A 468 -20.80 -13.67 13.74
N GLU A 469 -19.80 -13.64 14.63
CA GLU A 469 -18.53 -12.97 14.37
C GLU A 469 -17.70 -13.67 13.28
N ASP A 470 -17.64 -15.00 13.33
CA ASP A 470 -16.89 -15.81 12.36
C ASP A 470 -17.65 -16.03 11.03
N MET A 471 -18.95 -15.71 10.98
CA MET A 471 -19.75 -15.88 9.77
C MET A 471 -19.47 -14.77 8.75
N PRO A 472 -19.30 -15.10 7.46
CA PRO A 472 -19.23 -14.12 6.40
C PRO A 472 -20.52 -13.27 6.28
N LEU A 473 -20.40 -11.95 6.23
CA LEU A 473 -21.58 -11.05 6.12
C LEU A 473 -22.36 -11.28 4.82
N ALA A 474 -21.70 -11.71 3.74
CA ALA A 474 -22.33 -12.04 2.47
C ALA A 474 -23.27 -13.27 2.61
N ARG A 475 -23.00 -14.20 3.52
CA ARG A 475 -23.89 -15.32 3.82
C ARG A 475 -25.17 -14.84 4.48
N LEU A 476 -25.08 -13.96 5.48
CA LEU A 476 -26.25 -13.39 6.14
C LEU A 476 -27.12 -12.60 5.15
N ALA A 477 -26.50 -11.83 4.25
CA ALA A 477 -27.20 -11.09 3.20
C ALA A 477 -27.94 -12.04 2.23
N LEU A 478 -27.35 -13.17 1.89
CA LEU A 478 -27.95 -14.17 1.01
C LEU A 478 -29.14 -14.87 1.69
N GLU A 479 -28.98 -15.30 2.94
CA GLU A 479 -30.05 -15.90 3.73
C GLU A 479 -31.23 -14.94 3.90
N ALA A 480 -31.00 -13.65 4.11
CA ALA A 480 -32.03 -12.64 4.19
C ALA A 480 -32.76 -12.43 2.86
N GLN A 481 -32.06 -12.48 1.72
CA GLN A 481 -32.67 -12.39 0.38
C GLN A 481 -33.55 -13.61 0.06
N GLU A 482 -33.09 -14.82 0.40
CA GLU A 482 -33.83 -16.06 0.22
C GLU A 482 -35.10 -16.10 1.11
N GLY A 483 -34.99 -15.67 2.36
CA GLY A 483 -36.12 -15.55 3.28
C GLY A 483 -37.19 -14.55 2.80
N ALA A 484 -36.78 -13.40 2.26
CA ALA A 484 -37.68 -12.41 1.69
C ALA A 484 -38.40 -12.92 0.42
N GLN A 485 -37.73 -13.68 -0.43
CA GLN A 485 -38.33 -14.30 -1.61
C GLN A 485 -39.31 -15.42 -1.23
N ALA A 486 -38.99 -16.23 -0.24
CA ALA A 486 -39.90 -17.27 0.30
C ALA A 486 -41.16 -16.64 0.90
N GLY A 487 -41.03 -15.54 1.66
CA GLY A 487 -42.16 -14.78 2.20
C GLY A 487 -43.07 -14.19 1.13
N GLN A 488 -42.51 -13.69 0.02
CA GLN A 488 -43.30 -13.19 -1.11
C GLN A 488 -44.01 -14.32 -1.88
N SER A 489 -43.39 -15.49 -2.04
CA SER A 489 -44.02 -16.63 -2.69
C SER A 489 -45.22 -17.21 -1.91
N VAL A 490 -45.19 -17.12 -0.59
CA VAL A 490 -46.32 -17.53 0.28
C VAL A 490 -47.50 -16.56 0.17
N LEU A 491 -47.25 -15.26 -0.04
CA LEU A 491 -48.30 -14.24 -0.23
C LEU A 491 -48.90 -14.25 -1.63
N THR A 492 -48.29 -14.88 -2.61
CA THR A 492 -48.76 -14.92 -4.02
C THR A 492 -49.44 -16.24 -4.36
N THR A 493 -49.58 -17.17 -3.44
CA THR A 493 -50.39 -18.40 -3.69
C THR A 493 -51.87 -18.03 -3.65
N PRO A 494 -52.64 -18.11 -4.77
CA PRO A 494 -54.03 -17.79 -4.79
C PRO A 494 -54.76 -18.80 -3.87
N ALA A 495 -55.61 -18.26 -2.98
CA ALA A 495 -56.52 -19.06 -2.20
C ALA A 495 -57.38 -19.91 -3.15
N CYS A 496 -57.20 -21.20 -3.07
CA CYS A 496 -57.97 -22.18 -3.85
C CYS A 496 -59.45 -22.03 -3.42
N ASN A 497 -60.24 -21.23 -4.18
CA ASN A 497 -61.68 -21.17 -4.05
C ASN A 497 -62.22 -22.57 -4.38
N LYS A 498 -62.67 -23.31 -3.38
CA LYS A 498 -63.55 -24.45 -3.57
C LYS A 498 -64.96 -23.90 -3.94
N PRO A 499 -65.53 -24.32 -5.08
CA PRO A 499 -66.96 -24.05 -5.33
C PRO A 499 -67.81 -24.95 -4.44
N MET A 500 -68.85 -24.36 -3.85
CA MET A 500 -69.95 -25.10 -3.25
C MET A 500 -70.82 -25.80 -4.32
#